data_a66af3e7ae3da11d2861b7509c091b9f
#
_entry.id   a66af3e7ae3da11d2861b7509c091b9f
#
_cell.length_a   1.000
_cell.length_b   1.000
_cell.length_c   1.000
_cell.angle_alpha   90.00
_cell.angle_beta   90.00
_cell.angle_gamma   90.00
#
_symmetry.space_group_name_H-M   'P 1'
#
loop_
_entity.id
_entity.type
_entity.pdbx_description
1 polymer ?
#
loop_
_entity_poly.entity_id
_entity_poly.type
_entity_poly.pdbx_seq_one_letter_code
_entity_poly.pdbx_strand_id
1 'polypeptide(L)'
;VAMERVDSSWSPAELDAGQTTIDEAAVQLDSGRLFSEVRALATMEERRRLAREIHDGIAQEIASLGYVVDELVAEERNDEQRERISALRDELTRIVSELRFSIFDLRSDVQPHTGLGAALSSYVRQVGASSGLTVHLVLDESTDRLSVETETELLRIAQEATTNARRHSQARNLWVTCRVNPPDAYLRVADDGRGLGSPRIDSYGLDIMRERAGRLGVDLSVRERRGGGTVIEIALGSKPVRSVQPADATTSRKEHERGNHDSDR
;
A
#
# COMPACT_ATOMS: atom_id res chain seq x y z
N VAL A 1 12.93 31.33 10.15
CA VAL A 1 12.59 32.57 9.40
C VAL A 1 13.83 33.46 9.40
N ALA A 2 14.37 33.81 8.25
CA ALA A 2 15.42 34.81 8.11
C ALA A 2 14.77 36.15 7.77
N MET A 3 15.14 37.19 8.49
CA MET A 3 14.73 38.57 8.20
C MET A 3 15.94 39.36 7.74
N GLU A 4 15.88 39.96 6.57
CA GLU A 4 16.95 40.78 5.97
C GLU A 4 16.45 42.20 5.71
N ARG A 5 17.25 43.19 6.04
CA ARG A 5 16.98 44.59 5.79
C ARG A 5 18.14 45.17 4.94
N VAL A 6 17.81 45.79 3.84
CA VAL A 6 18.79 46.16 2.82
C VAL A 6 19.56 47.45 3.13
N ASP A 7 19.03 48.39 3.98
CA ASP A 7 19.61 49.74 4.10
C ASP A 7 19.83 50.29 5.52
N SER A 8 19.64 49.51 6.61
CA SER A 8 19.89 50.02 7.97
C SER A 8 20.06 48.89 8.99
N SER A 9 20.78 49.19 10.09
CA SER A 9 20.85 48.29 11.25
C SER A 9 19.48 48.23 11.98
N TRP A 10 19.13 47.06 12.47
CA TRP A 10 17.93 46.83 13.31
C TRP A 10 18.10 47.56 14.63
N SER A 11 17.07 48.27 15.08
CA SER A 11 17.05 48.84 16.44
C SER A 11 16.82 47.71 17.46
N PRO A 12 17.22 47.86 18.72
CA PRO A 12 16.95 46.86 19.77
C PRO A 12 15.47 46.49 19.90
N ALA A 13 14.57 47.46 19.75
CA ALA A 13 13.12 47.21 19.82
C ALA A 13 12.58 46.40 18.62
N GLU A 14 13.15 46.61 17.43
CA GLU A 14 12.79 45.83 16.24
C GLU A 14 13.30 44.37 16.34
N LEU A 15 14.49 44.19 16.94
CA LEU A 15 15.05 42.86 17.20
C LEU A 15 14.20 42.07 18.22
N ASP A 16 13.81 42.75 19.31
CA ASP A 16 12.97 42.16 20.36
C ASP A 16 11.55 41.77 19.82
N ALA A 17 10.94 42.65 19.03
CA ALA A 17 9.68 42.38 18.37
C ALA A 17 9.79 41.20 17.34
N GLY A 18 10.91 41.15 16.59
CA GLY A 18 11.22 40.07 15.68
C GLY A 18 11.39 38.74 16.40
N GLN A 19 12.11 38.72 17.52
CA GLN A 19 12.32 37.53 18.34
C GLN A 19 10.98 37.01 18.90
N THR A 20 10.16 37.92 19.45
CA THR A 20 8.82 37.54 19.94
C THR A 20 7.96 36.89 18.86
N THR A 21 7.96 37.47 17.65
CA THR A 21 7.21 36.90 16.50
C THR A 21 7.73 35.51 16.10
N ILE A 22 9.05 35.32 16.13
CA ILE A 22 9.68 34.03 15.82
C ILE A 22 9.30 32.97 16.88
N ASP A 23 9.37 33.37 18.17
CA ASP A 23 9.03 32.46 19.29
C ASP A 23 7.56 32.06 19.26
N GLU A 24 6.64 33.01 18.99
CA GLU A 24 5.22 32.72 18.81
C GLU A 24 4.98 31.78 17.61
N ALA A 25 5.63 32.01 16.48
CA ALA A 25 5.53 31.15 15.32
C ALA A 25 6.09 29.74 15.59
N ALA A 26 7.20 29.64 16.32
CA ALA A 26 7.79 28.36 16.72
C ALA A 26 6.83 27.56 17.63
N VAL A 27 6.21 28.20 18.61
CA VAL A 27 5.20 27.57 19.50
C VAL A 27 3.99 27.11 18.69
N GLN A 28 3.52 27.89 17.73
CA GLN A 28 2.39 27.50 16.88
C GLN A 28 2.73 26.30 15.98
N LEU A 29 3.93 26.28 15.40
CA LEU A 29 4.41 25.15 14.59
C LEU A 29 4.55 23.87 15.42
N ASP A 30 5.15 23.95 16.60
CA ASP A 30 5.28 22.82 17.53
C ASP A 30 3.93 22.30 17.99
N SER A 31 3.01 23.20 18.32
CA SER A 31 1.63 22.83 18.71
C SER A 31 0.90 22.15 17.56
N GLY A 32 1.04 22.66 16.33
CA GLY A 32 0.45 22.04 15.14
C GLY A 32 1.02 20.65 14.87
N ARG A 33 2.34 20.49 15.04
CA ARG A 33 3.01 19.19 14.91
C ARG A 33 2.52 18.17 15.96
N LEU A 34 2.51 18.57 17.24
CA LEU A 34 2.03 17.73 18.34
C LEU A 34 0.57 17.33 18.12
N PHE A 35 -0.29 18.26 17.69
CA PHE A 35 -1.68 17.95 17.38
C PHE A 35 -1.83 16.94 16.25
N SER A 36 -1.02 17.07 15.20
CA SER A 36 -0.98 16.11 14.08
C SER A 36 -0.53 14.73 14.55
N GLU A 37 0.52 14.63 15.37
CA GLU A 37 1.01 13.38 15.96
C GLU A 37 -0.04 12.70 16.84
N VAL A 38 -0.69 13.44 17.73
CA VAL A 38 -1.76 12.93 18.61
C VAL A 38 -2.94 12.41 17.79
N ARG A 39 -3.34 13.14 16.75
CA ARG A 39 -4.42 12.73 15.84
C ARG A 39 -4.05 11.45 15.07
N ALA A 40 -2.83 11.35 14.58
CA ALA A 40 -2.34 10.16 13.89
C ALA A 40 -2.34 8.93 14.81
N LEU A 41 -1.85 9.08 16.05
CA LEU A 41 -1.86 8.02 17.06
C LEU A 41 -3.31 7.60 17.43
N ALA A 42 -4.21 8.54 17.65
CA ALA A 42 -5.61 8.24 17.96
C ALA A 42 -6.29 7.48 16.80
N THR A 43 -6.01 7.87 15.55
CA THR A 43 -6.54 7.18 14.36
C THR A 43 -5.98 5.74 14.25
N MET A 44 -4.71 5.55 14.54
CA MET A 44 -4.07 4.23 14.54
C MET A 44 -4.67 3.33 15.63
N GLU A 45 -4.85 3.85 16.84
CA GLU A 45 -5.42 3.11 17.95
C GLU A 45 -6.88 2.71 17.69
N GLU A 46 -7.68 3.62 17.13
CA GLU A 46 -9.05 3.34 16.72
C GLU A 46 -9.12 2.25 15.65
N ARG A 47 -8.27 2.27 14.64
CA ARG A 47 -8.18 1.20 13.62
C ARG A 47 -7.84 -0.15 14.23
N ARG A 48 -6.90 -0.18 15.20
CA ARG A 48 -6.54 -1.41 15.92
C ARG A 48 -7.69 -1.90 16.79
N ARG A 49 -8.46 -0.99 17.39
CA ARG A 49 -9.67 -1.32 18.16
C ARG A 49 -10.72 -1.95 17.25
N LEU A 50 -11.07 -1.26 16.14
CA LEU A 50 -12.03 -1.76 15.16
C LEU A 50 -11.62 -3.12 14.59
N ALA A 51 -10.33 -3.30 14.27
CA ALA A 51 -9.82 -4.58 13.78
C ALA A 51 -10.02 -5.72 14.79
N ARG A 52 -9.89 -5.45 16.10
CA ARG A 52 -10.16 -6.45 17.15
C ARG A 52 -11.66 -6.73 17.26
N GLU A 53 -12.51 -5.70 17.32
CA GLU A 53 -13.96 -5.86 17.42
C GLU A 53 -14.54 -6.65 16.23
N ILE A 54 -14.07 -6.37 15.01
CA ILE A 54 -14.49 -7.10 13.81
C ILE A 54 -13.99 -8.56 13.88
N HIS A 55 -12.76 -8.79 14.34
CA HIS A 55 -12.21 -10.14 14.47
C HIS A 55 -12.95 -10.98 15.50
N ASP A 56 -13.17 -10.41 16.70
CA ASP A 56 -13.69 -11.13 17.85
C ASP A 56 -15.23 -11.26 17.82
N GLY A 57 -15.90 -10.41 17.03
CA GLY A 57 -17.34 -10.48 16.79
C GLY A 57 -17.66 -11.12 15.42
N ILE A 58 -17.70 -10.29 14.38
CA ILE A 58 -18.25 -10.65 13.08
C ILE A 58 -17.52 -11.84 12.42
N ALA A 59 -16.18 -11.88 12.50
CA ALA A 59 -15.43 -12.97 11.86
C ALA A 59 -15.70 -14.33 12.52
N GLN A 60 -15.87 -14.35 13.82
CA GLN A 60 -16.20 -15.57 14.57
C GLN A 60 -17.65 -16.02 14.31
N GLU A 61 -18.59 -15.07 14.25
CA GLU A 61 -20.00 -15.39 13.92
C GLU A 61 -20.12 -15.98 12.52
N ILE A 62 -19.48 -15.39 11.52
CA ILE A 62 -19.49 -15.93 10.15
C ILE A 62 -18.79 -17.29 10.08
N ALA A 63 -17.71 -17.50 10.83
CA ALA A 63 -17.04 -18.78 10.89
C ALA A 63 -17.95 -19.87 11.51
N SER A 64 -18.74 -19.52 12.54
CA SER A 64 -19.69 -20.45 13.15
C SER A 64 -20.81 -20.85 12.20
N LEU A 65 -21.30 -19.92 11.35
CA LEU A 65 -22.23 -20.25 10.28
C LEU A 65 -21.64 -21.26 9.28
N GLY A 66 -20.32 -21.19 9.04
CA GLY A 66 -19.63 -22.16 8.22
C GLY A 66 -19.77 -23.60 8.73
N TYR A 67 -19.70 -23.83 10.04
CA TYR A 67 -19.91 -25.17 10.64
C TYR A 67 -21.35 -25.67 10.47
N VAL A 68 -22.32 -24.77 10.61
CA VAL A 68 -23.73 -25.13 10.36
C VAL A 68 -23.96 -25.54 8.90
N VAL A 69 -23.33 -24.84 7.97
CA VAL A 69 -23.41 -25.18 6.55
C VAL A 69 -22.70 -26.51 6.25
N ASP A 70 -21.54 -26.78 6.90
CA ASP A 70 -20.84 -28.07 6.78
C ASP A 70 -21.72 -29.24 7.24
N GLU A 71 -22.46 -29.05 8.33
CA GLU A 71 -23.43 -30.05 8.84
C GLU A 71 -24.57 -30.28 7.84
N LEU A 72 -25.16 -29.22 7.29
CA LEU A 72 -26.19 -29.30 6.26
C LEU A 72 -25.70 -30.01 4.98
N VAL A 73 -24.46 -29.76 4.54
CA VAL A 73 -23.88 -30.49 3.39
C VAL A 73 -23.77 -32.00 3.69
N ALA A 74 -23.35 -32.33 4.92
CA ALA A 74 -23.18 -33.74 5.32
C ALA A 74 -24.50 -34.51 5.43
N GLU A 75 -25.60 -33.86 5.81
CA GLU A 75 -26.90 -34.47 6.01
C GLU A 75 -27.73 -34.52 4.72
N GLU A 76 -27.48 -33.68 3.74
CA GLU A 76 -28.26 -33.56 2.53
C GLU A 76 -28.05 -34.76 1.60
N ARG A 77 -29.17 -35.40 1.21
CA ARG A 77 -29.19 -36.59 0.34
C ARG A 77 -29.50 -36.28 -1.12
N ASN A 78 -30.09 -35.12 -1.39
CA ASN A 78 -30.36 -34.67 -2.75
C ASN A 78 -29.11 -34.02 -3.33
N ASP A 79 -28.57 -34.54 -4.42
CA ASP A 79 -27.31 -34.07 -5.01
C ASP A 79 -27.41 -32.64 -5.50
N GLU A 80 -28.55 -32.21 -6.07
CA GLU A 80 -28.75 -30.83 -6.53
C GLU A 80 -28.75 -29.84 -5.33
N GLN A 81 -29.41 -30.20 -4.24
CA GLN A 81 -29.44 -29.36 -3.03
C GLN A 81 -28.10 -29.35 -2.35
N ARG A 82 -27.39 -30.47 -2.28
CA ARG A 82 -26.00 -30.53 -1.74
C ARG A 82 -25.06 -29.62 -2.51
N GLU A 83 -25.16 -29.59 -3.85
CA GLU A 83 -24.33 -28.71 -4.69
C GLU A 83 -24.61 -27.24 -4.40
N ARG A 84 -25.86 -26.85 -4.22
CA ARG A 84 -26.27 -25.48 -3.84
C ARG A 84 -25.76 -25.08 -2.45
N ILE A 85 -25.84 -26.00 -1.47
CA ILE A 85 -25.34 -25.74 -0.11
C ILE A 85 -23.80 -25.65 -0.12
N SER A 86 -23.12 -26.49 -0.90
CA SER A 86 -21.66 -26.41 -1.10
C SER A 86 -21.23 -25.07 -1.71
N ALA A 87 -21.97 -24.56 -2.69
CA ALA A 87 -21.71 -23.23 -3.26
C ALA A 87 -21.86 -22.12 -2.21
N LEU A 88 -22.85 -22.23 -1.31
CA LEU A 88 -23.00 -21.31 -0.17
C LEU A 88 -21.80 -21.41 0.79
N ARG A 89 -21.30 -22.62 1.05
CA ARG A 89 -20.11 -22.88 1.88
C ARG A 89 -18.87 -22.21 1.31
N ASP A 90 -18.67 -22.31 -0.01
CA ASP A 90 -17.56 -21.67 -0.71
C ASP A 90 -17.64 -20.14 -0.61
N GLU A 91 -18.82 -19.57 -0.75
CA GLU A 91 -19.06 -18.14 -0.61
C GLU A 91 -18.79 -17.65 0.82
N LEU A 92 -19.22 -18.38 1.85
CA LEU A 92 -18.88 -18.07 3.25
C LEU A 92 -17.38 -18.09 3.48
N THR A 93 -16.67 -19.07 2.92
CA THR A 93 -15.22 -19.18 3.01
C THR A 93 -14.53 -17.96 2.37
N ARG A 94 -15.05 -17.54 1.21
CA ARG A 94 -14.59 -16.34 0.53
C ARG A 94 -14.78 -15.08 1.38
N ILE A 95 -15.98 -14.91 1.97
CA ILE A 95 -16.31 -13.77 2.84
C ILE A 95 -15.39 -13.73 4.07
N VAL A 96 -15.17 -14.87 4.73
CA VAL A 96 -14.25 -14.95 5.89
C VAL A 96 -12.82 -14.55 5.49
N SER A 97 -12.38 -14.99 4.32
CA SER A 97 -11.04 -14.64 3.80
C SER A 97 -10.91 -13.15 3.51
N GLU A 98 -11.92 -12.53 2.90
CA GLU A 98 -11.98 -11.10 2.66
C GLU A 98 -12.01 -10.29 3.97
N LEU A 99 -12.77 -10.74 4.94
CA LEU A 99 -12.87 -10.10 6.25
C LEU A 99 -11.53 -10.16 6.99
N ARG A 100 -10.88 -11.34 7.02
CA ARG A 100 -9.54 -11.49 7.61
C ARG A 100 -8.51 -10.57 6.95
N PHE A 101 -8.57 -10.43 5.63
CA PHE A 101 -7.71 -9.51 4.91
C PHE A 101 -8.00 -8.05 5.29
N SER A 102 -9.27 -7.65 5.39
CA SER A 102 -9.66 -6.29 5.81
C SER A 102 -9.20 -5.97 7.24
N ILE A 103 -9.28 -6.93 8.15
CA ILE A 103 -8.74 -6.81 9.51
C ILE A 103 -7.22 -6.64 9.49
N PHE A 104 -6.52 -7.41 8.67
CA PHE A 104 -5.08 -7.29 8.49
C PHE A 104 -4.70 -5.91 7.94
N ASP A 105 -5.42 -5.42 6.93
CA ASP A 105 -5.21 -4.09 6.35
C ASP A 105 -5.37 -2.96 7.38
N LEU A 106 -6.40 -3.04 8.22
CA LEU A 106 -6.62 -2.09 9.32
C LEU A 106 -5.48 -2.09 10.36
N ARG A 107 -4.81 -3.24 10.57
CA ARG A 107 -3.73 -3.39 11.56
C ARG A 107 -2.34 -3.05 11.01
N SER A 108 -2.21 -2.96 9.69
CA SER A 108 -0.92 -2.73 9.03
C SER A 108 -0.58 -1.25 9.03
N ASP A 109 0.37 -0.86 9.87
CA ASP A 109 0.83 0.53 10.04
C ASP A 109 2.35 0.61 10.04
N VAL A 110 2.89 1.80 9.71
CA VAL A 110 4.31 2.11 9.89
C VAL A 110 4.61 2.22 11.38
N GLN A 111 5.50 1.38 11.86
CA GLN A 111 5.95 1.46 13.24
C GLN A 111 7.11 2.46 13.36
N PRO A 112 7.20 3.24 14.46
CA PRO A 112 8.26 4.23 14.63
C PRO A 112 9.68 3.64 14.52
N HIS A 113 9.84 2.34 14.81
CA HIS A 113 11.14 1.67 14.84
C HIS A 113 11.47 0.84 13.59
N THR A 114 10.49 0.53 12.73
CA THR A 114 10.70 -0.40 11.60
C THR A 114 10.65 0.25 10.22
N GLY A 115 10.07 1.43 10.09
CA GLY A 115 10.03 2.17 8.83
C GLY A 115 9.03 1.64 7.79
N LEU A 116 8.97 2.36 6.67
CA LEU A 116 8.09 2.08 5.54
C LEU A 116 8.44 0.74 4.89
N GLY A 117 9.73 0.48 4.64
CA GLY A 117 10.16 -0.73 3.96
C GLY A 117 9.78 -2.01 4.68
N ALA A 118 9.95 -2.04 6.02
CA ALA A 118 9.55 -3.19 6.82
C ALA A 118 8.03 -3.39 6.87
N ALA A 119 7.27 -2.29 7.02
CA ALA A 119 5.81 -2.33 6.98
C ALA A 119 5.30 -2.84 5.62
N LEU A 120 5.83 -2.30 4.53
CA LEU A 120 5.49 -2.70 3.18
C LEU A 120 5.87 -4.16 2.89
N SER A 121 7.07 -4.60 3.32
CA SER A 121 7.52 -5.98 3.17
C SER A 121 6.60 -6.97 3.89
N SER A 122 6.20 -6.65 5.12
CA SER A 122 5.24 -7.48 5.88
C SER A 122 3.89 -7.54 5.19
N TYR A 123 3.40 -6.39 4.72
CA TYR A 123 2.11 -6.28 4.04
C TYR A 123 2.06 -7.10 2.74
N VAL A 124 3.00 -6.91 1.83
CA VAL A 124 2.96 -7.57 0.53
C VAL A 124 3.21 -9.08 0.63
N ARG A 125 4.00 -9.54 1.60
CA ARG A 125 4.14 -11.00 1.88
C ARG A 125 2.83 -11.63 2.31
N GLN A 126 2.10 -10.98 3.19
CA GLN A 126 0.79 -11.46 3.63
C GLN A 126 -0.22 -11.48 2.49
N VAL A 127 -0.19 -10.46 1.62
CA VAL A 127 -1.01 -10.44 0.40
C VAL A 127 -0.69 -11.64 -0.49
N GLY A 128 0.58 -11.89 -0.80
CA GLY A 128 1.00 -13.05 -1.59
C GLY A 128 0.54 -14.37 -1.00
N ALA A 129 0.69 -14.54 0.33
CA ALA A 129 0.28 -15.75 1.03
C ALA A 129 -1.25 -15.99 1.02
N SER A 130 -2.06 -14.91 1.01
CA SER A 130 -3.52 -15.00 1.14
C SER A 130 -4.29 -14.92 -0.18
N SER A 131 -3.67 -14.42 -1.26
CA SER A 131 -4.39 -14.14 -2.52
C SER A 131 -3.95 -15.01 -3.71
N GLY A 132 -2.91 -15.81 -3.56
CA GLY A 132 -2.34 -16.58 -4.67
C GLY A 132 -1.56 -15.73 -5.69
N LEU A 133 -1.36 -14.42 -5.43
CA LEU A 133 -0.53 -13.54 -6.24
C LEU A 133 0.95 -13.86 -6.03
N THR A 134 1.71 -13.95 -7.12
CA THR A 134 3.16 -13.93 -7.05
C THR A 134 3.64 -12.49 -6.84
N VAL A 135 4.22 -12.22 -5.67
CA VAL A 135 4.67 -10.86 -5.30
C VAL A 135 6.17 -10.70 -5.55
N HIS A 136 6.52 -9.65 -6.29
CA HIS A 136 7.88 -9.22 -6.55
C HIS A 136 8.14 -7.90 -5.83
N LEU A 137 8.97 -7.92 -4.79
CA LEU A 137 9.25 -6.75 -3.97
C LEU A 137 10.69 -6.29 -4.16
N VAL A 138 10.86 -5.00 -4.44
CA VAL A 138 12.16 -4.31 -4.47
C VAL A 138 12.11 -3.18 -3.45
N LEU A 139 12.97 -3.26 -2.44
CA LEU A 139 13.15 -2.24 -1.41
C LEU A 139 14.56 -1.69 -1.48
N ASP A 140 14.65 -0.37 -1.43
CA ASP A 140 15.92 0.38 -1.36
C ASP A 140 15.66 1.57 -0.42
N GLU A 141 16.07 1.42 0.83
CA GLU A 141 15.78 2.36 1.91
C GLU A 141 17.08 2.77 2.60
N SER A 142 17.31 4.08 2.67
CA SER A 142 18.45 4.64 3.40
C SER A 142 18.26 4.51 4.93
N THR A 143 19.31 4.78 5.70
CA THR A 143 19.23 4.84 7.16
C THR A 143 18.40 6.02 7.66
N ASP A 144 18.36 7.10 6.87
CA ASP A 144 17.55 8.26 7.15
C ASP A 144 16.10 8.01 6.81
N ARG A 145 15.18 8.60 7.57
CA ARG A 145 13.75 8.33 7.46
C ARG A 145 12.97 9.56 7.02
N LEU A 146 11.89 9.33 6.30
CA LEU A 146 10.86 10.34 6.07
C LEU A 146 10.08 10.60 7.36
N SER A 147 9.27 11.65 7.38
CA SER A 147 8.33 11.84 8.48
C SER A 147 7.35 10.65 8.57
N VAL A 148 6.92 10.31 9.79
CA VAL A 148 5.95 9.21 10.02
C VAL A 148 4.66 9.43 9.21
N GLU A 149 4.25 10.68 9.06
CA GLU A 149 3.08 11.05 8.25
C GLU A 149 3.30 10.69 6.78
N THR A 150 4.44 11.05 6.20
CA THR A 150 4.79 10.73 4.81
C THR A 150 4.85 9.22 4.58
N GLU A 151 5.53 8.48 5.46
CA GLU A 151 5.62 7.02 5.37
C GLU A 151 4.24 6.36 5.48
N THR A 152 3.38 6.89 6.35
CA THR A 152 2.00 6.38 6.53
C THR A 152 1.17 6.61 5.27
N GLU A 153 1.21 7.80 4.66
CA GLU A 153 0.46 8.05 3.42
C GLU A 153 0.97 7.18 2.26
N LEU A 154 2.29 7.00 2.13
CA LEU A 154 2.88 6.09 1.13
C LEU A 154 2.44 4.63 1.35
N LEU A 155 2.45 4.15 2.60
CA LEU A 155 1.96 2.80 2.91
C LEU A 155 0.48 2.65 2.54
N ARG A 156 -0.38 3.64 2.85
CA ARG A 156 -1.80 3.60 2.51
C ARG A 156 -2.07 3.60 1.00
N ILE A 157 -1.27 4.34 0.23
CA ILE A 157 -1.33 4.27 -1.23
C ILE A 157 -0.94 2.87 -1.73
N ALA A 158 0.14 2.28 -1.18
CA ALA A 158 0.56 0.94 -1.54
C ALA A 158 -0.49 -0.13 -1.20
N GLN A 159 -1.14 -0.01 -0.05
CA GLN A 159 -2.22 -0.90 0.39
C GLN A 159 -3.41 -0.85 -0.55
N GLU A 160 -3.89 0.36 -0.87
CA GLU A 160 -5.03 0.55 -1.79
C GLU A 160 -4.71 0.03 -3.20
N ALA A 161 -3.51 0.35 -3.73
CA ALA A 161 -3.06 -0.13 -5.02
C ALA A 161 -2.98 -1.67 -5.07
N THR A 162 -2.45 -2.29 -4.02
CA THR A 162 -2.35 -3.74 -3.88
C THR A 162 -3.73 -4.41 -3.73
N THR A 163 -4.63 -3.78 -2.96
CA THR A 163 -6.01 -4.25 -2.80
C THR A 163 -6.76 -4.22 -4.13
N ASN A 164 -6.57 -3.16 -4.93
CA ASN A 164 -7.13 -3.05 -6.27
C ASN A 164 -6.61 -4.15 -7.20
N ALA A 165 -5.31 -4.44 -7.17
CA ALA A 165 -4.73 -5.55 -7.92
C ALA A 165 -5.35 -6.89 -7.50
N ARG A 166 -5.48 -7.16 -6.20
CA ARG A 166 -6.05 -8.39 -5.66
C ARG A 166 -7.53 -8.58 -6.03
N ARG A 167 -8.35 -7.53 -5.87
CA ARG A 167 -9.82 -7.62 -6.01
C ARG A 167 -10.31 -7.51 -7.44
N HIS A 168 -9.66 -6.71 -8.25
CA HIS A 168 -10.24 -6.21 -9.49
C HIS A 168 -9.46 -6.55 -10.75
N SER A 169 -8.17 -6.88 -10.63
CA SER A 169 -7.32 -7.00 -11.81
C SER A 169 -7.32 -8.40 -12.43
N GLN A 170 -7.66 -9.45 -11.69
CA GLN A 170 -7.42 -10.85 -12.08
C GLN A 170 -5.94 -11.11 -12.40
N ALA A 171 -5.04 -10.37 -11.77
CA ALA A 171 -3.61 -10.49 -11.92
C ALA A 171 -3.09 -11.83 -11.38
N ARG A 172 -1.93 -12.22 -11.91
CA ARG A 172 -1.12 -13.32 -11.36
C ARG A 172 0.13 -12.81 -10.67
N ASN A 173 0.62 -11.65 -11.11
CA ASN A 173 1.84 -11.05 -10.60
C ASN A 173 1.57 -9.63 -10.10
N LEU A 174 2.22 -9.31 -8.98
CA LEU A 174 2.24 -7.98 -8.37
C LEU A 174 3.69 -7.56 -8.18
N TRP A 175 4.08 -6.42 -8.73
CA TRP A 175 5.40 -5.82 -8.54
C TRP A 175 5.28 -4.59 -7.66
N VAL A 176 6.02 -4.57 -6.56
CA VAL A 176 6.09 -3.43 -5.65
C VAL A 176 7.53 -2.97 -5.57
N THR A 177 7.78 -1.72 -5.88
CA THR A 177 9.08 -1.08 -5.75
C THR A 177 8.94 0.11 -4.82
N CYS A 178 9.75 0.16 -3.77
CA CYS A 178 9.83 1.28 -2.85
C CYS A 178 11.29 1.67 -2.67
N ARG A 179 11.58 2.96 -2.90
CA ARG A 179 12.90 3.56 -2.67
C ARG A 179 12.71 4.77 -1.79
N VAL A 180 13.49 4.85 -0.73
CA VAL A 180 13.45 5.96 0.24
C VAL A 180 14.86 6.48 0.46
N ASN A 181 15.10 7.73 0.08
CA ASN A 181 16.33 8.45 0.34
C ASN A 181 15.96 9.92 0.63
N PRO A 182 15.60 10.24 1.88
CA PRO A 182 15.05 11.55 2.22
C PRO A 182 15.88 12.72 1.71
N PRO A 183 15.25 13.78 1.18
CA PRO A 183 13.80 13.99 1.14
C PRO A 183 13.08 13.27 -0.01
N ASP A 184 13.79 12.52 -0.84
CA ASP A 184 13.25 11.84 -2.01
C ASP A 184 12.65 10.49 -1.63
N ALA A 185 11.53 10.13 -2.27
CA ALA A 185 10.94 8.79 -2.19
C ALA A 185 10.25 8.41 -3.51
N TYR A 186 10.24 7.13 -3.81
CA TYR A 186 9.56 6.56 -4.96
C TYR A 186 8.84 5.29 -4.58
N LEU A 187 7.55 5.24 -4.85
CA LEU A 187 6.73 4.05 -4.70
C LEU A 187 6.08 3.72 -6.03
N ARG A 188 6.19 2.46 -6.43
CA ARG A 188 5.52 1.92 -7.60
C ARG A 188 4.87 0.59 -7.27
N VAL A 189 3.58 0.46 -7.63
CA VAL A 189 2.82 -0.79 -7.57
C VAL A 189 2.31 -1.09 -8.97
N ALA A 190 2.56 -2.29 -9.46
CA ALA A 190 2.11 -2.71 -10.78
C ALA A 190 1.57 -4.14 -10.75
N ASP A 191 0.55 -4.41 -11.56
CA ASP A 191 -0.03 -5.73 -11.76
C ASP A 191 -0.04 -6.13 -13.24
N ASP A 192 -0.27 -7.40 -13.54
CA ASP A 192 -0.43 -7.94 -14.90
C ASP A 192 -1.88 -8.30 -15.23
N GLY A 193 -2.83 -7.68 -14.58
CA GLY A 193 -4.23 -7.97 -14.75
C GLY A 193 -4.85 -7.31 -15.99
N ARG A 194 -6.17 -7.12 -15.93
CA ARG A 194 -6.96 -6.58 -17.06
C ARG A 194 -6.83 -5.07 -17.30
N GLY A 195 -6.03 -4.35 -16.47
CA GLY A 195 -5.89 -2.90 -16.56
C GLY A 195 -7.03 -2.11 -15.93
N LEU A 196 -7.08 -0.81 -16.20
CA LEU A 196 -8.00 0.14 -15.56
C LEU A 196 -9.49 -0.09 -15.91
N GLY A 197 -9.79 -0.70 -17.05
CA GLY A 197 -11.16 -0.93 -17.50
C GLY A 197 -11.98 0.35 -17.69
N SER A 198 -13.29 0.21 -17.89
CA SER A 198 -14.21 1.36 -17.91
C SER A 198 -14.38 1.92 -16.49
N PRO A 199 -14.54 3.26 -16.34
CA PRO A 199 -14.83 3.88 -15.05
C PRO A 199 -16.05 3.21 -14.42
N ARG A 200 -15.87 2.63 -13.24
CA ARG A 200 -16.96 2.06 -12.43
C ARG A 200 -17.42 3.09 -11.41
N ILE A 201 -18.70 3.02 -11.05
CA ILE A 201 -19.32 3.88 -10.02
C ILE A 201 -18.58 3.73 -8.66
N ASP A 202 -17.81 2.65 -8.46
CA ASP A 202 -17.08 2.33 -7.23
C ASP A 202 -15.57 2.67 -7.28
N SER A 203 -15.15 3.62 -8.13
CA SER A 203 -13.72 4.00 -8.29
C SER A 203 -13.16 4.88 -7.15
N TYR A 204 -13.79 4.87 -5.97
CA TYR A 204 -13.34 5.65 -4.81
C TYR A 204 -11.86 5.41 -4.41
N GLY A 205 -11.32 4.22 -4.67
CA GLY A 205 -9.93 3.89 -4.32
C GLY A 205 -8.90 4.77 -5.01
N LEU A 206 -9.09 5.06 -6.31
CA LEU A 206 -8.18 5.95 -7.05
C LEU A 206 -8.26 7.40 -6.56
N ASP A 207 -9.45 7.87 -6.21
CA ASP A 207 -9.64 9.24 -5.71
C ASP A 207 -9.04 9.39 -4.30
N ILE A 208 -9.21 8.38 -3.44
CA ILE A 208 -8.56 8.33 -2.12
C ILE A 208 -7.02 8.35 -2.27
N MET A 209 -6.46 7.58 -3.21
CA MET A 209 -5.01 7.59 -3.45
C MET A 209 -4.52 8.96 -3.97
N ARG A 210 -5.30 9.62 -4.85
CA ARG A 210 -4.98 11.00 -5.32
C ARG A 210 -5.05 12.02 -4.18
N GLU A 211 -6.06 11.94 -3.32
CA GLU A 211 -6.18 12.81 -2.16
C GLU A 211 -4.96 12.66 -1.22
N ARG A 212 -4.52 11.40 -0.97
CA ARG A 212 -3.34 11.11 -0.16
C ARG A 212 -2.07 11.65 -0.78
N ALA A 213 -1.88 11.48 -2.09
CA ALA A 213 -0.76 12.05 -2.83
C ALA A 213 -0.77 13.59 -2.74
N GLY A 214 -1.94 14.22 -2.87
CA GLY A 214 -2.12 15.66 -2.69
C GLY A 214 -1.73 16.17 -1.31
N ARG A 215 -1.96 15.39 -0.23
CA ARG A 215 -1.48 15.72 1.12
C ARG A 215 0.05 15.74 1.22
N LEU A 216 0.72 14.96 0.39
CA LEU A 216 2.18 14.95 0.26
C LEU A 216 2.71 16.02 -0.72
N GLY A 217 1.82 16.81 -1.32
CA GLY A 217 2.16 17.86 -2.29
C GLY A 217 2.64 17.33 -3.64
N VAL A 218 2.26 16.10 -4.01
CA VAL A 218 2.66 15.43 -5.26
C VAL A 218 1.47 14.81 -5.99
N ASP A 219 1.66 14.52 -7.27
CA ASP A 219 0.66 13.87 -8.11
C ASP A 219 0.83 12.35 -8.11
N LEU A 220 -0.31 11.63 -8.15
CA LEU A 220 -0.36 10.21 -8.37
C LEU A 220 -0.43 9.91 -9.87
N SER A 221 0.53 9.18 -10.39
CA SER A 221 0.51 8.67 -11.76
C SER A 221 -0.20 7.31 -11.81
N VAL A 222 -1.25 7.22 -12.62
CA VAL A 222 -1.99 5.97 -12.86
C VAL A 222 -2.01 5.72 -14.36
N ARG A 223 -1.50 4.58 -14.80
CA ARG A 223 -1.41 4.24 -16.23
C ARG A 223 -1.53 2.74 -16.48
N GLU A 224 -1.85 2.38 -17.70
CA GLU A 224 -1.78 0.99 -18.12
C GLU A 224 -0.34 0.50 -18.23
N ARG A 225 -0.13 -0.75 -17.83
CA ARG A 225 1.14 -1.44 -17.97
C ARG A 225 1.29 -1.97 -19.41
N ARG A 226 2.49 -1.87 -20.00
CA ARG A 226 2.80 -2.52 -21.28
C ARG A 226 2.65 -4.03 -21.12
N GLY A 227 1.81 -4.64 -21.92
CA GLY A 227 1.50 -6.07 -21.83
C GLY A 227 0.31 -6.44 -20.95
N GLY A 228 -0.48 -5.44 -20.51
CA GLY A 228 -1.67 -5.60 -19.67
C GLY A 228 -1.42 -5.29 -18.20
N GLY A 229 -2.46 -4.87 -17.51
CA GLY A 229 -2.43 -4.50 -16.10
C GLY A 229 -2.32 -3.02 -15.84
N THR A 230 -2.17 -2.66 -14.57
CA THR A 230 -2.12 -1.28 -14.07
C THR A 230 -0.78 -0.96 -13.47
N VAL A 231 -0.37 0.29 -13.55
CA VAL A 231 0.79 0.85 -12.85
C VAL A 231 0.35 2.09 -12.10
N ILE A 232 0.63 2.10 -10.79
CA ILE A 232 0.44 3.23 -9.89
C ILE A 232 1.81 3.66 -9.41
N GLU A 233 2.13 4.95 -9.57
CA GLU A 233 3.43 5.52 -9.23
C GLU A 233 3.27 6.85 -8.50
N ILE A 234 4.09 7.06 -7.48
CA ILE A 234 4.23 8.32 -6.77
C ILE A 234 5.70 8.59 -6.50
N ALA A 235 6.12 9.83 -6.69
CA ALA A 235 7.49 10.28 -6.43
C ALA A 235 7.47 11.58 -5.62
N LEU A 236 8.24 11.60 -4.54
CA LEU A 236 8.52 12.79 -3.73
C LEU A 236 9.91 13.29 -4.05
N GLY A 237 10.12 14.62 -4.00
CA GLY A 237 11.40 15.26 -4.24
C GLY A 237 11.63 15.69 -5.69
N SER A 238 12.82 16.25 -5.96
CA SER A 238 13.10 17.04 -7.18
C SER A 238 13.61 16.25 -8.37
N LYS A 239 13.81 14.93 -8.26
CA LYS A 239 14.33 14.10 -9.36
C LYS A 239 13.32 13.06 -9.78
N PRO A 240 12.89 13.06 -11.06
CA PRO A 240 12.20 11.90 -11.60
C PRO A 240 13.18 10.71 -11.54
N VAL A 241 12.91 9.77 -10.63
CA VAL A 241 13.66 8.51 -10.60
C VAL A 241 13.40 7.82 -11.92
N ARG A 242 14.44 7.74 -12.78
CA ARG A 242 14.37 6.99 -14.03
C ARG A 242 13.79 5.61 -13.71
N SER A 243 12.65 5.30 -14.31
CA SER A 243 12.02 3.99 -14.20
C SER A 243 13.03 2.94 -14.68
N VAL A 244 13.68 2.26 -13.75
CA VAL A 244 14.38 1.02 -14.06
C VAL A 244 13.27 0.00 -14.25
N GLN A 245 12.96 -0.31 -15.49
CA GLN A 245 12.15 -1.47 -15.82
C GLN A 245 12.88 -2.68 -15.22
N PRO A 246 12.26 -3.53 -14.40
CA PRO A 246 12.82 -4.84 -14.16
C PRO A 246 12.91 -5.50 -15.52
N ALA A 247 14.11 -5.97 -15.89
CA ALA A 247 14.34 -6.73 -17.09
C ALA A 247 13.33 -7.88 -17.09
N ASP A 248 12.52 -7.97 -18.15
CA ASP A 248 11.65 -9.09 -18.39
C ASP A 248 12.53 -10.34 -18.36
N ALA A 249 12.38 -11.17 -17.34
CA ALA A 249 13.01 -12.47 -17.22
C ALA A 249 12.34 -13.44 -18.21
N THR A 250 12.48 -13.16 -19.49
CA THR A 250 12.02 -14.05 -20.56
C THR A 250 12.94 -13.92 -21.76
N THR A 251 14.23 -14.23 -21.59
CA THR A 251 15.10 -14.61 -22.73
C THR A 251 16.37 -15.26 -22.18
N SER A 252 16.24 -16.47 -21.65
CA SER A 252 17.40 -17.33 -21.43
C SER A 252 16.98 -18.81 -21.43
N ARG A 253 16.39 -19.25 -22.53
CA ARG A 253 16.21 -20.70 -22.78
C ARG A 253 16.09 -20.99 -24.27
N LYS A 254 17.09 -20.60 -25.04
CA LYS A 254 17.27 -21.08 -26.45
C LYS A 254 18.69 -20.82 -26.97
N GLU A 255 19.72 -21.27 -26.25
CA GLU A 255 21.07 -21.37 -26.81
C GLU A 255 21.86 -22.47 -26.10
N HIS A 256 21.31 -23.70 -26.04
CA HIS A 256 22.11 -24.87 -25.64
C HIS A 256 21.69 -26.15 -26.33
N GLU A 257 21.22 -26.05 -27.57
CA GLU A 257 20.97 -27.23 -28.41
C GLU A 257 21.34 -26.96 -29.87
N ARG A 258 22.59 -26.55 -30.13
CA ARG A 258 23.25 -26.70 -31.47
C ARG A 258 24.75 -26.70 -31.27
N GLY A 259 25.30 -27.86 -31.06
CA GLY A 259 26.77 -27.99 -31.01
C GLY A 259 27.22 -29.35 -30.53
N ASN A 260 26.73 -30.42 -31.13
CA ASN A 260 27.46 -31.70 -31.11
C ASN A 260 26.94 -32.63 -32.18
N HIS A 261 27.35 -32.37 -33.40
CA HIS A 261 27.37 -33.39 -34.45
C HIS A 261 28.32 -32.91 -35.55
N ASP A 262 29.59 -33.23 -35.44
CA ASP A 262 30.45 -33.63 -36.55
C ASP A 262 31.91 -33.77 -36.06
N SER A 263 32.33 -35.01 -35.86
CA SER A 263 33.73 -35.43 -35.96
C SER A 263 33.77 -36.93 -35.76
N ASP A 264 33.46 -37.67 -36.81
CA ASP A 264 34.06 -38.99 -37.05
C ASP A 264 33.96 -39.31 -38.57
N ARG A 265 35.04 -38.97 -39.26
CA ARG A 265 35.59 -39.72 -40.41
C ARG A 265 36.94 -39.14 -40.80
#